data_12977a9c11e2ab86b433e6eec4a65512
#
_entry.id   12977a9c11e2ab86b433e6eec4a65512
#
_cell.length_a   1.000
_cell.length_b   1.000
_cell.length_c   1.000
_cell.angle_alpha   90.00
_cell.angle_beta   90.00
_cell.angle_gamma   90.00
#
_symmetry.space_group_name_H-M   'P 1'
#
loop_
_entity.id
_entity.type
_entity.pdbx_description
1 polymer ?
#
loop_
_entity_poly.entity_id
_entity_poly.type
_entity_poly.pdbx_seq_one_letter_code
_entity_poly.pdbx_strand_id
1 'polypeptide(L)'
;MFEGHKGQVNWQMSGLHSVNNGLVAIAAAYNVGVSVAQACEALSNFAGIKRRMELVGIIDNNGKQIEVYDDFAHHPTAIETTLDGAKKRFADNPNRKIWAVIEPRSNTMKLGTHQGLLAPSASIADQVIWYQPANLDWSVADAIGNAANQQVMTSTDAIIEHIAAHIGDDDAVIVMSNGGFEGIHGRLVKALQQA
;
A
#
# COMPACT_ATOMS: atom_id res chain seq x y z
N MET A 1 12.12 2.25 24.85
CA MET A 1 12.76 2.93 26.01
C MET A 1 14.19 3.21 25.61
N PHE A 2 14.64 4.46 25.68
CA PHE A 2 16.00 4.85 25.29
C PHE A 2 16.66 5.47 26.53
N GLU A 3 17.77 4.91 26.99
CA GLU A 3 18.49 5.33 28.23
C GLU A 3 17.60 5.62 29.46
N GLY A 4 16.53 4.82 29.63
CA GLY A 4 15.55 5.00 30.70
C GLY A 4 14.44 6.01 30.43
N HIS A 5 14.50 6.78 29.34
CA HIS A 5 13.44 7.68 28.93
C HIS A 5 12.29 6.92 28.28
N LYS A 6 11.06 7.37 28.54
CA LYS A 6 9.82 6.83 27.96
C LYS A 6 9.11 7.93 27.20
N GLY A 7 8.51 7.59 26.08
CA GLY A 7 7.65 8.47 25.31
C GLY A 7 6.63 7.65 24.53
N GLN A 8 5.58 8.30 24.06
CA GLN A 8 4.54 7.71 23.23
C GLN A 8 4.41 8.55 21.96
N VAL A 9 4.26 7.86 20.82
CA VAL A 9 3.98 8.48 19.53
C VAL A 9 2.61 7.98 19.07
N ASN A 10 1.72 8.92 18.74
CA ASN A 10 0.39 8.66 18.19
C ASN A 10 0.34 9.20 16.77
N TRP A 11 0.37 8.32 15.78
CA TRP A 11 0.35 8.69 14.36
C TRP A 11 -0.51 7.75 13.53
N GLN A 12 -0.74 8.11 12.27
CA GLN A 12 -1.55 7.32 11.34
C GLN A 12 -0.73 6.32 10.49
N MET A 13 0.60 6.28 10.64
CA MET A 13 1.45 5.37 9.89
C MET A 13 1.35 3.96 10.44
N SER A 14 1.25 2.98 9.54
CA SER A 14 1.10 1.56 9.85
C SER A 14 2.38 0.76 9.57
N GLY A 15 2.45 -0.44 10.17
CA GLY A 15 3.50 -1.40 9.93
C GLY A 15 4.75 -1.24 10.82
N LEU A 16 5.43 -2.36 11.07
CA LEU A 16 6.62 -2.41 11.93
C LEU A 16 7.77 -1.55 11.40
N HIS A 17 7.88 -1.39 10.08
CA HIS A 17 8.88 -0.52 9.47
C HIS A 17 8.70 0.95 9.88
N SER A 18 7.46 1.43 10.01
CA SER A 18 7.18 2.79 10.49
C SER A 18 7.61 2.95 11.95
N VAL A 19 7.33 1.97 12.78
CA VAL A 19 7.78 1.95 14.18
C VAL A 19 9.31 2.01 14.26
N ASN A 20 10.01 1.19 13.48
CA ASN A 20 11.47 1.17 13.44
C ASN A 20 12.04 2.52 12.97
N ASN A 21 11.48 3.11 11.91
CA ASN A 21 11.88 4.42 11.41
C ASN A 21 11.67 5.51 12.47
N GLY A 22 10.56 5.48 13.18
CA GLY A 22 10.30 6.40 14.29
C GLY A 22 11.30 6.26 15.44
N LEU A 23 11.64 5.02 15.83
CA LEU A 23 12.66 4.77 16.84
C LEU A 23 14.04 5.30 16.43
N VAL A 24 14.43 5.08 15.17
CA VAL A 24 15.69 5.61 14.61
C VAL A 24 15.68 7.14 14.61
N ALA A 25 14.57 7.76 14.21
CA ALA A 25 14.44 9.22 14.21
C ALA A 25 14.54 9.80 15.60
N ILE A 26 13.89 9.19 16.61
CA ILE A 26 14.00 9.61 18.02
C ILE A 26 15.45 9.47 18.51
N ALA A 27 16.10 8.34 18.22
CA ALA A 27 17.48 8.12 18.63
C ALA A 27 18.44 9.13 17.98
N ALA A 28 18.27 9.44 16.70
CA ALA A 28 19.07 10.43 16.00
C ALA A 28 18.88 11.83 16.58
N ALA A 29 17.63 12.25 16.85
CA ALA A 29 17.30 13.54 17.46
C ALA A 29 17.88 13.67 18.87
N TYR A 30 17.82 12.61 19.67
CA TYR A 30 18.39 12.56 21.01
C TYR A 30 19.91 12.79 21.00
N ASN A 31 20.62 12.19 20.05
CA ASN A 31 22.08 12.36 19.92
C ASN A 31 22.51 13.81 19.59
N VAL A 32 21.61 14.64 19.08
CA VAL A 32 21.88 16.07 18.83
C VAL A 32 21.20 16.99 19.85
N GLY A 33 20.77 16.44 20.99
CA GLY A 33 20.29 17.21 22.15
C GLY A 33 18.78 17.45 22.21
N VAL A 34 17.97 16.84 21.31
CA VAL A 34 16.50 16.91 21.40
C VAL A 34 16.00 15.89 22.43
N SER A 35 15.17 16.30 23.38
CA SER A 35 14.61 15.37 24.36
C SER A 35 13.68 14.32 23.70
N VAL A 36 13.58 13.12 24.31
CA VAL A 36 12.68 12.08 23.85
C VAL A 36 11.22 12.55 23.78
N ALA A 37 10.80 13.37 24.75
CA ALA A 37 9.45 13.94 24.77
C ALA A 37 9.18 14.84 23.55
N GLN A 38 10.08 15.77 23.23
CA GLN A 38 9.97 16.65 22.06
C GLN A 38 10.00 15.84 20.74
N ALA A 39 10.86 14.83 20.64
CA ALA A 39 10.91 13.96 19.46
C ALA A 39 9.62 13.16 19.28
N CYS A 40 9.03 12.64 20.36
CA CYS A 40 7.74 11.93 20.31
C CYS A 40 6.59 12.87 19.93
N GLU A 41 6.55 14.09 20.45
CA GLU A 41 5.58 15.11 20.09
C GLU A 41 5.68 15.49 18.60
N ALA A 42 6.89 15.74 18.12
CA ALA A 42 7.13 16.04 16.71
C ALA A 42 6.67 14.92 15.78
N LEU A 43 6.96 13.65 16.12
CA LEU A 43 6.50 12.49 15.36
C LEU A 43 4.99 12.32 15.42
N SER A 44 4.34 12.62 16.55
CA SER A 44 2.88 12.55 16.68
C SER A 44 2.18 13.60 15.81
N ASN A 45 2.81 14.74 15.58
CA ASN A 45 2.34 15.80 14.69
C ASN A 45 2.79 15.62 13.23
N PHE A 46 3.54 14.58 12.93
CA PHE A 46 4.04 14.31 11.59
C PHE A 46 2.92 13.76 10.70
N ALA A 47 2.58 14.48 9.66
CA ALA A 47 1.48 14.16 8.74
C ALA A 47 1.74 12.90 7.86
N GLY A 48 2.89 12.25 8.03
CA GLY A 48 3.27 11.10 7.22
C GLY A 48 4.06 11.47 5.96
N ILE A 49 4.36 10.47 5.17
CA ILE A 49 5.08 10.60 3.90
C ILE A 49 4.06 10.33 2.79
N LYS A 50 4.06 11.19 1.76
CA LYS A 50 3.25 10.96 0.55
C LYS A 50 3.56 9.58 -0.03
N ARG A 51 2.53 8.94 -0.56
CA ARG A 51 2.64 7.62 -1.19
C ARG A 51 3.17 6.54 -0.23
N ARG A 52 2.76 6.58 1.04
CA ARG A 52 2.98 5.55 2.06
C ARG A 52 1.66 5.27 2.77
N MET A 53 0.84 4.40 2.18
CA MET A 53 -0.55 4.21 2.60
C MET A 53 -1.30 5.56 2.70
N GLU A 54 -1.01 6.46 1.74
CA GLU A 54 -1.66 7.76 1.64
C GLU A 54 -3.10 7.58 1.20
N LEU A 55 -4.05 8.03 2.02
CA LEU A 55 -5.46 8.00 1.67
C LEU A 55 -5.75 9.07 0.61
N VAL A 56 -6.08 8.64 -0.60
CA VAL A 56 -6.32 9.53 -1.75
C VAL A 56 -7.79 9.72 -2.08
N GLY A 57 -8.67 8.88 -1.53
CA GLY A 57 -10.11 9.02 -1.69
C GLY A 57 -10.90 8.15 -0.74
N ILE A 58 -12.04 8.67 -0.32
CA ILE A 58 -13.09 7.95 0.39
C ILE A 58 -14.37 8.10 -0.43
N ILE A 59 -15.00 6.98 -0.74
CA ILE A 59 -16.31 6.94 -1.40
C ILE A 59 -17.32 6.48 -0.36
N ASP A 60 -18.23 7.36 0.03
CA ASP A 60 -19.30 7.03 0.96
C ASP A 60 -20.50 6.48 0.19
N ASN A 61 -20.86 5.25 0.50
CA ASN A 61 -22.03 4.58 -0.06
C ASN A 61 -22.96 4.18 1.07
N ASN A 62 -23.85 5.10 1.47
CA ASN A 62 -24.86 4.88 2.51
C ASN A 62 -24.30 4.44 3.88
N GLY A 63 -23.18 5.06 4.30
CA GLY A 63 -22.52 4.81 5.58
C GLY A 63 -21.52 3.68 5.56
N LYS A 64 -21.23 3.12 4.38
CA LYS A 64 -20.13 2.21 4.11
C LYS A 64 -19.08 2.93 3.28
N GLN A 65 -17.82 2.72 3.56
CA GLN A 65 -16.75 3.54 3.01
C GLN A 65 -15.73 2.71 2.25
N ILE A 66 -15.72 2.89 0.93
CA ILE A 66 -14.61 2.40 0.09
C ILE A 66 -13.45 3.40 0.22
N GLU A 67 -12.29 2.90 0.59
CA GLU A 67 -11.09 3.71 0.75
C GLU A 67 -10.06 3.38 -0.34
N VAL A 68 -9.49 4.40 -0.96
CA VAL A 68 -8.43 4.25 -1.97
C VAL A 68 -7.14 4.83 -1.44
N TYR A 69 -6.07 4.03 -1.49
CA TYR A 69 -4.74 4.38 -0.99
C TYR A 69 -3.70 4.38 -2.10
N ASP A 70 -2.74 5.31 -2.03
CA ASP A 70 -1.50 5.31 -2.83
C ASP A 70 -0.33 4.81 -1.97
N ASP A 71 0.43 3.84 -2.48
CA ASP A 71 1.65 3.35 -1.84
C ASP A 71 2.80 3.23 -2.84
N PHE A 72 4.00 3.53 -2.39
CA PHE A 72 5.21 3.47 -3.22
C PHE A 72 5.83 2.05 -3.29
N ALA A 73 5.23 1.06 -2.65
CA ALA A 73 5.71 -0.31 -2.69
C ALA A 73 5.75 -0.82 -4.13
N HIS A 74 6.86 -1.40 -4.53
CA HIS A 74 7.10 -1.90 -5.88
C HIS A 74 8.08 -3.07 -5.91
N HIS A 75 8.56 -3.52 -4.76
CA HIS A 75 9.44 -4.66 -4.57
C HIS A 75 8.72 -5.68 -3.68
N PRO A 76 8.89 -7.01 -3.88
CA PRO A 76 8.16 -8.03 -3.14
C PRO A 76 8.13 -7.82 -1.63
N THR A 77 9.27 -7.56 -1.00
CA THR A 77 9.33 -7.29 0.45
C THR A 77 8.53 -6.05 0.86
N ALA A 78 8.54 -4.98 0.04
CA ALA A 78 7.77 -3.78 0.34
C ALA A 78 6.26 -4.03 0.16
N ILE A 79 5.87 -4.76 -0.88
CA ILE A 79 4.47 -5.17 -1.13
C ILE A 79 3.94 -5.96 0.06
N GLU A 80 4.65 -7.01 0.47
CA GLU A 80 4.30 -7.85 1.63
C GLU A 80 4.16 -7.01 2.91
N THR A 81 5.15 -6.14 3.18
CA THR A 81 5.15 -5.28 4.37
C THR A 81 3.99 -4.29 4.37
N THR A 82 3.66 -3.70 3.22
CA THR A 82 2.53 -2.77 3.07
C THR A 82 1.21 -3.51 3.31
N LEU A 83 1.02 -4.69 2.72
CA LEU A 83 -0.19 -5.48 2.87
C LEU A 83 -0.36 -6.03 4.30
N ASP A 84 0.72 -6.48 4.95
CA ASP A 84 0.69 -6.87 6.37
C ASP A 84 0.28 -5.69 7.27
N GLY A 85 0.84 -4.51 6.99
CA GLY A 85 0.46 -3.27 7.68
C GLY A 85 -1.01 -2.90 7.47
N ALA A 86 -1.52 -3.03 6.24
CA ALA A 86 -2.91 -2.78 5.91
C ALA A 86 -3.85 -3.77 6.60
N LYS A 87 -3.52 -5.07 6.59
CA LYS A 87 -4.30 -6.10 7.29
C LYS A 87 -4.44 -5.81 8.79
N LYS A 88 -3.36 -5.37 9.43
CA LYS A 88 -3.35 -4.96 10.84
C LYS A 88 -4.15 -3.68 11.07
N ARG A 89 -4.05 -2.70 10.17
CA ARG A 89 -4.81 -1.44 10.24
C ARG A 89 -6.32 -1.68 10.17
N PHE A 90 -6.75 -2.64 9.36
CA PHE A 90 -8.16 -2.94 9.13
C PHE A 90 -8.69 -4.10 10.00
N ALA A 91 -7.94 -4.53 11.01
CA ALA A 91 -8.29 -5.69 11.84
C ALA A 91 -9.63 -5.55 12.59
N ASP A 92 -10.06 -4.32 12.88
CA ASP A 92 -11.35 -4.03 13.54
C ASP A 92 -12.57 -4.25 12.61
N ASN A 93 -12.34 -4.36 11.29
CA ASN A 93 -13.38 -4.72 10.31
C ASN A 93 -12.96 -5.99 9.54
N PRO A 94 -13.24 -7.19 10.07
CA PRO A 94 -12.80 -8.45 9.46
C PRO A 94 -13.48 -8.77 8.12
N ASN A 95 -14.58 -8.09 7.79
CA ASN A 95 -15.28 -8.25 6.52
C ASN A 95 -14.71 -7.36 5.39
N ARG A 96 -13.87 -6.38 5.72
CA ARG A 96 -13.22 -5.49 4.76
C ARG A 96 -12.22 -6.28 3.93
N LYS A 97 -12.42 -6.31 2.64
CA LYS A 97 -11.47 -6.91 1.70
C LYS A 97 -10.41 -5.89 1.28
N ILE A 98 -9.21 -6.39 1.08
CA ILE A 98 -8.08 -5.62 0.57
C ILE A 98 -7.87 -5.98 -0.90
N TRP A 99 -8.02 -4.98 -1.76
CA TRP A 99 -7.67 -5.04 -3.17
C TRP A 99 -6.28 -4.44 -3.37
N ALA A 100 -5.35 -5.22 -3.89
CA ALA A 100 -4.01 -4.75 -4.23
C ALA A 100 -3.89 -4.56 -5.74
N VAL A 101 -3.55 -3.34 -6.19
CA VAL A 101 -3.30 -3.03 -7.60
C VAL A 101 -1.82 -2.70 -7.74
N ILE A 102 -1.05 -3.52 -8.46
CA ILE A 102 0.41 -3.48 -8.42
C ILE A 102 1.01 -3.28 -9.81
N GLU A 103 1.84 -2.23 -9.97
CA GLU A 103 2.63 -1.99 -11.16
C GLU A 103 4.09 -2.46 -10.94
N PRO A 104 4.57 -3.52 -11.60
CA PRO A 104 5.94 -4.00 -11.50
C PRO A 104 6.89 -3.16 -12.36
N ARG A 105 7.21 -1.93 -11.94
CA ARG A 105 7.86 -0.91 -12.76
C ARG A 105 9.35 -0.70 -12.51
N SER A 106 9.87 -1.04 -11.34
CA SER A 106 11.29 -0.77 -11.01
C SER A 106 12.24 -1.51 -11.94
N ASN A 107 13.48 -1.02 -12.08
CA ASN A 107 14.48 -1.67 -12.94
C ASN A 107 14.73 -3.13 -12.54
N THR A 108 14.77 -3.45 -11.25
CA THR A 108 14.91 -4.82 -10.75
C THR A 108 13.69 -5.68 -11.08
N MET A 109 12.49 -5.12 -11.03
CA MET A 109 11.27 -5.80 -11.44
C MET A 109 11.27 -6.05 -12.96
N LYS A 110 11.66 -5.06 -13.76
CA LYS A 110 11.78 -5.21 -15.23
C LYS A 110 12.77 -6.30 -15.65
N LEU A 111 13.86 -6.48 -14.90
CA LEU A 111 14.84 -7.55 -15.14
C LEU A 111 14.33 -8.95 -14.76
N GLY A 112 13.13 -9.07 -14.18
CA GLY A 112 12.57 -10.35 -13.79
C GLY A 112 13.27 -11.06 -12.62
N THR A 113 14.16 -10.36 -11.90
CA THR A 113 14.96 -10.96 -10.81
C THR A 113 14.11 -11.54 -9.68
N HIS A 114 12.89 -11.05 -9.51
CA HIS A 114 12.01 -11.39 -8.38
C HIS A 114 10.72 -12.09 -8.81
N GLN A 115 10.63 -12.66 -10.03
CA GLN A 115 9.41 -13.27 -10.55
C GLN A 115 8.78 -14.29 -9.58
N GLY A 116 9.58 -15.21 -9.05
CA GLY A 116 9.10 -16.22 -8.11
C GLY A 116 8.63 -15.70 -6.74
N LEU A 117 8.85 -14.42 -6.45
CA LEU A 117 8.43 -13.79 -5.20
C LEU A 117 7.17 -12.93 -5.36
N LEU A 118 6.66 -12.71 -6.60
CA LEU A 118 5.51 -11.83 -6.83
C LEU A 118 4.25 -12.37 -6.17
N ALA A 119 3.80 -13.54 -6.59
CA ALA A 119 2.57 -14.14 -6.05
C ALA A 119 2.60 -14.28 -4.52
N PRO A 120 3.68 -14.81 -3.89
CA PRO A 120 3.77 -14.87 -2.43
C PRO A 120 3.67 -13.50 -1.76
N SER A 121 4.32 -12.46 -2.30
CA SER A 121 4.36 -11.14 -1.68
C SER A 121 3.00 -10.46 -1.57
N ALA A 122 2.06 -10.80 -2.45
CA ALA A 122 0.72 -10.22 -2.48
C ALA A 122 -0.36 -11.14 -1.89
N SER A 123 0.01 -12.32 -1.37
CA SER A 123 -0.93 -13.35 -0.89
C SER A 123 -1.81 -12.90 0.29
N ILE A 124 -1.44 -11.86 1.01
CA ILE A 124 -2.20 -11.29 2.14
C ILE A 124 -3.47 -10.57 1.66
N ALA A 125 -3.46 -9.99 0.46
CA ALA A 125 -4.62 -9.31 -0.10
C ALA A 125 -5.71 -10.30 -0.53
N ASP A 126 -6.97 -9.88 -0.42
CA ASP A 126 -8.12 -10.71 -0.80
C ASP A 126 -8.29 -10.76 -2.32
N GLN A 127 -7.92 -9.69 -3.03
CA GLN A 127 -7.90 -9.59 -4.48
C GLN A 127 -6.62 -8.89 -4.93
N VAL A 128 -5.96 -9.39 -5.96
CA VAL A 128 -4.73 -8.80 -6.49
C VAL A 128 -4.84 -8.63 -8.00
N ILE A 129 -4.58 -7.42 -8.46
CA ILE A 129 -4.50 -7.09 -9.88
C ILE A 129 -3.06 -6.63 -10.18
N TRP A 130 -2.36 -7.42 -10.97
CA TRP A 130 -1.06 -7.07 -11.49
C TRP A 130 -1.21 -6.37 -12.84
N TYR A 131 -0.57 -5.23 -12.99
CA TYR A 131 -0.48 -4.57 -14.29
C TYR A 131 0.67 -5.15 -15.11
N GLN A 132 0.40 -5.55 -16.36
CA GLN A 132 1.41 -5.97 -17.34
C GLN A 132 1.74 -4.79 -18.26
N PRO A 133 2.83 -4.03 -18.05
CA PRO A 133 3.25 -2.98 -18.97
C PRO A 133 3.64 -3.56 -20.33
N ALA A 134 3.34 -2.85 -21.43
CA ALA A 134 3.67 -3.28 -22.77
C ALA A 134 5.19 -3.42 -23.02
N ASN A 135 6.02 -2.73 -22.22
CA ASN A 135 7.48 -2.72 -22.33
C ASN A 135 8.17 -3.62 -21.30
N LEU A 136 7.47 -4.61 -20.78
CA LEU A 136 8.02 -5.62 -19.88
C LEU A 136 8.39 -6.87 -20.69
N ASP A 137 9.65 -7.28 -20.66
CA ASP A 137 10.20 -8.36 -21.50
C ASP A 137 9.83 -9.78 -21.01
N TRP A 138 9.04 -9.90 -19.94
CA TRP A 138 8.58 -11.15 -19.37
C TRP A 138 7.09 -11.08 -18.98
N SER A 139 6.46 -12.24 -18.85
CA SER A 139 5.03 -12.36 -18.52
C SER A 139 4.80 -12.33 -17.01
N VAL A 140 4.01 -11.37 -16.55
CA VAL A 140 3.56 -11.33 -15.15
C VAL A 140 2.64 -12.53 -14.87
N ALA A 141 1.83 -12.95 -15.85
CA ALA A 141 0.95 -14.10 -15.70
C ALA A 141 1.74 -15.39 -15.42
N ASP A 142 2.86 -15.60 -16.15
CA ASP A 142 3.72 -16.76 -15.91
C ASP A 142 4.38 -16.71 -14.53
N ALA A 143 4.75 -15.51 -14.09
CA ALA A 143 5.41 -15.31 -12.80
C ALA A 143 4.48 -15.53 -11.59
N ILE A 144 3.21 -15.18 -11.70
CA ILE A 144 2.22 -15.39 -10.63
C ILE A 144 1.57 -16.79 -10.69
N GLY A 145 1.65 -17.46 -11.83
CA GLY A 145 1.07 -18.79 -12.01
C GLY A 145 -0.44 -18.84 -11.76
N ASN A 146 -0.89 -19.88 -11.07
CA ASN A 146 -2.30 -20.14 -10.79
C ASN A 146 -2.74 -19.65 -9.40
N ALA A 147 -2.24 -18.51 -8.93
CA ALA A 147 -2.67 -17.92 -7.66
C ALA A 147 -4.15 -17.50 -7.74
N ALA A 148 -5.02 -18.14 -6.97
CA ALA A 148 -6.48 -18.08 -7.14
C ALA A 148 -7.11 -16.69 -6.96
N ASN A 149 -6.45 -15.80 -6.17
CA ASN A 149 -6.91 -14.45 -5.90
C ASN A 149 -6.13 -13.37 -6.69
N GLN A 150 -5.33 -13.77 -7.69
CA GLN A 150 -4.46 -12.88 -8.44
C GLN A 150 -4.75 -12.97 -9.94
N GLN A 151 -4.78 -11.83 -10.59
CA GLN A 151 -5.01 -11.74 -12.03
C GLN A 151 -4.11 -10.68 -12.66
N VAL A 152 -3.92 -10.76 -13.97
CA VAL A 152 -3.11 -9.80 -14.72
C VAL A 152 -3.99 -9.03 -15.70
N MET A 153 -3.77 -7.73 -15.75
CA MET A 153 -4.43 -6.83 -16.70
C MET A 153 -3.39 -5.95 -17.41
N THR A 154 -3.68 -5.57 -18.64
CA THR A 154 -2.77 -4.83 -19.53
C THR A 154 -3.15 -3.36 -19.69
N SER A 155 -4.26 -2.94 -19.12
CA SER A 155 -4.82 -1.58 -19.25
C SER A 155 -5.30 -1.06 -17.90
N THR A 156 -4.98 0.19 -17.59
CA THR A 156 -5.50 0.87 -16.40
C THR A 156 -7.01 1.09 -16.48
N ASP A 157 -7.58 1.25 -17.67
CA ASP A 157 -9.04 1.32 -17.87
C ASP A 157 -9.71 0.02 -17.47
N ALA A 158 -9.18 -1.12 -17.93
CA ALA A 158 -9.70 -2.43 -17.56
C ALA A 158 -9.61 -2.71 -16.06
N ILE A 159 -8.54 -2.25 -15.41
CA ILE A 159 -8.39 -2.34 -13.94
C ILE A 159 -9.49 -1.56 -13.23
N ILE A 160 -9.72 -0.31 -13.65
CA ILE A 160 -10.73 0.57 -13.06
C ILE A 160 -12.14 -0.01 -13.24
N GLU A 161 -12.48 -0.44 -14.45
CA GLU A 161 -13.78 -1.05 -14.76
C GLU A 161 -14.02 -2.32 -13.95
N HIS A 162 -12.99 -3.17 -13.85
CA HIS A 162 -13.08 -4.40 -13.06
C HIS A 162 -13.31 -4.13 -11.58
N ILE A 163 -12.57 -3.20 -10.99
CA ILE A 163 -12.75 -2.83 -9.59
C ILE A 163 -14.13 -2.24 -9.37
N ALA A 164 -14.56 -1.29 -10.18
CA ALA A 164 -15.88 -0.66 -10.05
C ALA A 164 -17.04 -1.66 -10.14
N ALA A 165 -16.89 -2.73 -10.93
CA ALA A 165 -17.90 -3.76 -11.09
C ALA A 165 -17.96 -4.80 -9.95
N HIS A 166 -16.89 -4.97 -9.16
CA HIS A 166 -16.76 -6.09 -8.22
C HIS A 166 -16.43 -5.69 -6.77
N ILE A 167 -16.10 -4.43 -6.54
CA ILE A 167 -15.73 -3.95 -5.20
C ILE A 167 -16.92 -3.98 -4.26
N GLY A 168 -16.70 -4.41 -3.03
CA GLY A 168 -17.71 -4.39 -1.97
C GLY A 168 -17.80 -3.04 -1.27
N ASP A 169 -18.90 -2.84 -0.57
CA ASP A 169 -19.26 -1.58 0.14
C ASP A 169 -18.27 -1.28 1.24
N ASP A 170 -17.33 -1.73 1.63
CA ASP A 170 -16.46 -1.41 2.78
C ASP A 170 -15.00 -1.78 2.50
N ASP A 171 -14.72 -2.07 1.21
CA ASP A 171 -13.42 -2.55 0.77
C ASP A 171 -12.36 -1.43 0.75
N ALA A 172 -11.10 -1.82 0.79
CA ALA A 172 -9.96 -0.92 0.62
C ALA A 172 -9.17 -1.28 -0.63
N VAL A 173 -8.88 -0.30 -1.47
CA VAL A 173 -8.00 -0.46 -2.64
C VAL A 173 -6.66 0.18 -2.36
N ILE A 174 -5.59 -0.60 -2.48
CA ILE A 174 -4.21 -0.13 -2.31
C ILE A 174 -3.52 -0.18 -3.66
N VAL A 175 -3.24 0.97 -4.24
CA VAL A 175 -2.52 1.10 -5.51
C VAL A 175 -1.04 1.23 -5.23
N MET A 176 -0.24 0.31 -5.73
CA MET A 176 1.19 0.21 -5.45
C MET A 176 2.01 0.43 -6.72
N SER A 177 2.75 1.52 -6.76
CA SER A 177 3.64 1.85 -7.89
C SER A 177 4.72 2.84 -7.47
N ASN A 178 5.90 2.77 -8.04
CA ASN A 178 6.93 3.81 -7.91
C ASN A 178 6.86 4.88 -9.02
N GLY A 179 5.82 4.85 -9.85
CA GLY A 179 5.59 5.80 -10.94
C GLY A 179 4.25 6.52 -10.84
N GLY A 180 3.87 7.21 -11.92
CA GLY A 180 2.59 7.91 -12.01
C GLY A 180 1.41 7.01 -12.32
N PHE A 181 1.65 5.78 -12.78
CA PHE A 181 0.65 4.76 -13.11
C PHE A 181 -0.58 5.32 -13.86
N GLU A 182 -0.30 6.14 -14.87
CA GLU A 182 -1.31 6.81 -15.72
C GLU A 182 -2.40 7.57 -14.94
N GLY A 183 -2.08 8.01 -13.72
CA GLY A 183 -3.03 8.72 -12.85
C GLY A 183 -4.21 7.85 -12.38
N ILE A 184 -4.03 6.54 -12.32
CA ILE A 184 -5.07 5.57 -11.95
C ILE A 184 -5.80 5.91 -10.66
N HIS A 185 -5.12 6.49 -9.66
CA HIS A 185 -5.69 6.83 -8.37
C HIS A 185 -6.91 7.76 -8.50
N GLY A 186 -6.73 8.91 -9.14
CA GLY A 186 -7.82 9.89 -9.33
C GLY A 186 -8.91 9.39 -10.26
N ARG A 187 -8.54 8.60 -11.27
CA ARG A 187 -9.49 7.99 -12.22
C ARG A 187 -10.35 6.94 -11.53
N LEU A 188 -9.76 6.10 -10.68
CA LEU A 188 -10.46 5.10 -9.90
C LEU A 188 -11.45 5.75 -8.91
N VAL A 189 -10.98 6.72 -8.13
CA VAL A 189 -11.86 7.47 -7.21
C VAL A 189 -13.06 8.05 -7.94
N LYS A 190 -12.84 8.70 -9.10
CA LYS A 190 -13.93 9.25 -9.91
C LYS A 190 -14.89 8.19 -10.43
N ALA A 191 -14.38 7.04 -10.88
CA ALA A 191 -15.21 5.94 -11.36
C ALA A 191 -16.09 5.35 -10.23
N LEU A 192 -15.52 5.15 -9.05
CA LEU A 192 -16.24 4.63 -7.88
C LEU A 192 -17.30 5.61 -7.34
N GLN A 193 -17.13 6.91 -7.56
CA GLN A 193 -18.15 7.91 -7.21
C GLN A 193 -19.35 7.93 -8.16
N GLN A 194 -19.22 7.31 -9.34
CA GLN A 194 -20.24 7.28 -10.39
C GLN A 194 -20.94 5.93 -10.49
N ALA A 195 -20.44 4.90 -9.82
CA ALA A 195 -20.99 3.56 -9.78
C ALA A 195 -22.06 3.42 -8.69
#